data_2747d21cbd275901bbfca74f0f800d45
#
_entry.id   2747d21cbd275901bbfca74f0f800d45
#
_cell.length_a   1.000
_cell.length_b   1.000
_cell.length_c   1.000
_cell.angle_alpha   90.00
_cell.angle_beta   90.00
_cell.angle_gamma   90.00
#
_symmetry.space_group_name_H-M   'P 1'
#
loop_
_entity.id
_entity.type
_entity.pdbx_description
1 polymer ?
#
loop_
_entity_poly.entity_id
_entity_poly.type
_entity_poly.pdbx_seq_one_letter_code
_entity_poly.pdbx_strand_id
1 'polypeptide(L)'
;VRSRCMDKDVPVNVILPQEYSDTMQYPVVYLLHGYSDKYTSWSREGVVGRLADMYNFVVVMPDGGYDSWYFDSPVVKEYRYETFVSQELVSYVDSCYSTIKDRKGRAITGLSMGGHGAFYIAMKHQDTFSCMGSLSGGLDIRPFTKKWNIAGRLGAYEQYPERWEENTVINMTHLLTPGSMNIVFECGTGDFFYKVNCNMHDKLLKEGIPHDYYVRPGGHSWTYWLRNIKYQFMYFSDCFNKKTK
;
A
#
# COMPACT_ATOMS: atom_id res chain seq x y z
N VAL A 1 12.11 -6.97 12.00
CA VAL A 1 11.62 -8.30 11.54
C VAL A 1 12.70 -8.94 10.67
N ARG A 2 13.09 -10.17 11.00
CA ARG A 2 14.03 -10.92 10.17
C ARG A 2 13.33 -11.39 8.90
N SER A 3 13.76 -10.89 7.75
CA SER A 3 13.30 -11.39 6.45
C SER A 3 14.19 -12.55 6.00
N ARG A 4 13.58 -13.69 5.74
CA ARG A 4 14.27 -14.87 5.21
C ARG A 4 14.49 -14.75 3.70
N CYS A 5 13.49 -14.22 2.99
CA CYS A 5 13.58 -14.07 1.54
C CYS A 5 14.64 -13.04 1.09
N MET A 6 15.00 -12.09 1.96
CA MET A 6 16.03 -11.07 1.70
C MET A 6 17.32 -11.28 2.52
N ASP A 7 17.33 -12.26 3.43
CA ASP A 7 18.41 -12.55 4.38
C ASP A 7 18.92 -11.32 5.17
N LYS A 8 18.01 -10.47 5.62
CA LYS A 8 18.33 -9.26 6.39
C LYS A 8 17.26 -8.92 7.42
N ASP A 9 17.62 -8.08 8.39
CA ASP A 9 16.66 -7.47 9.28
C ASP A 9 16.02 -6.26 8.62
N VAL A 10 14.69 -6.20 8.62
CA VAL A 10 13.90 -5.08 8.10
C VAL A 10 13.24 -4.36 9.28
N PRO A 11 13.58 -3.09 9.50
CA PRO A 11 12.92 -2.30 10.53
C PRO A 11 11.41 -2.16 10.26
N VAL A 12 10.62 -2.27 11.32
CA VAL A 12 9.16 -2.10 11.25
C VAL A 12 8.73 -1.27 12.45
N ASN A 13 7.96 -0.23 12.21
CA ASN A 13 7.30 0.50 13.29
C ASN A 13 5.84 0.01 13.39
N VAL A 14 5.41 -0.30 14.61
CA VAL A 14 4.05 -0.76 14.90
C VAL A 14 3.40 0.21 15.87
N ILE A 15 2.23 0.71 15.54
CA ILE A 15 1.39 1.50 16.43
C ILE A 15 0.22 0.62 16.87
N LEU A 16 0.09 0.46 18.19
CA LEU A 16 -1.05 -0.18 18.83
C LEU A 16 -2.03 0.91 19.29
N PRO A 17 -3.35 0.70 19.24
CA PRO A 17 -4.29 1.64 19.82
C PRO A 17 -4.06 1.77 21.34
N GLN A 18 -4.38 2.92 21.90
CA GLN A 18 -4.10 3.25 23.30
C GLN A 18 -4.69 2.22 24.28
N GLU A 19 -5.86 1.68 23.98
CA GLU A 19 -6.54 0.67 24.81
C GLU A 19 -6.31 -0.76 24.28
N TYR A 20 -5.15 -1.01 23.67
CA TYR A 20 -4.82 -2.35 23.17
C TYR A 20 -4.82 -3.38 24.29
N SER A 21 -5.45 -4.53 24.01
CA SER A 21 -5.53 -5.68 24.92
C SER A 21 -5.35 -6.99 24.16
N ASP A 22 -4.61 -7.92 24.70
CA ASP A 22 -4.42 -9.26 24.11
C ASP A 22 -5.69 -10.11 24.12
N THR A 23 -6.74 -9.66 24.81
CA THR A 23 -8.05 -10.35 24.88
C THR A 23 -9.00 -9.97 23.73
N MET A 24 -8.64 -8.96 22.94
CA MET A 24 -9.39 -8.50 21.79
C MET A 24 -8.60 -8.74 20.51
N GLN A 25 -9.30 -8.87 19.38
CA GLN A 25 -8.66 -8.95 18.06
C GLN A 25 -8.85 -7.66 17.29
N TYR A 26 -7.79 -7.17 16.64
CA TYR A 26 -7.75 -5.88 15.96
C TYR A 26 -7.55 -6.03 14.46
N PRO A 27 -8.26 -5.22 13.65
CA PRO A 27 -7.92 -5.05 12.26
C PRO A 27 -6.53 -4.42 12.11
N VAL A 28 -5.85 -4.74 11.01
CA VAL A 28 -4.49 -4.27 10.72
C VAL A 28 -4.46 -3.43 9.46
N VAL A 29 -3.83 -2.26 9.54
CA VAL A 29 -3.50 -1.42 8.38
C VAL A 29 -2.00 -1.46 8.15
N TYR A 30 -1.57 -2.04 7.03
CA TYR A 30 -0.19 -1.98 6.55
C TYR A 30 0.00 -0.68 5.78
N LEU A 31 0.89 0.20 6.27
CA LEU A 31 1.04 1.58 5.79
C LEU A 31 2.43 1.81 5.22
N LEU A 32 2.52 1.86 3.90
CA LEU A 32 3.76 1.87 3.14
C LEU A 32 4.27 3.29 2.89
N HIS A 33 5.58 3.50 3.05
CA HIS A 33 6.22 4.80 2.78
C HIS A 33 6.60 4.98 1.30
N GLY A 34 6.96 6.21 0.92
CA GLY A 34 7.36 6.58 -0.43
C GLY A 34 8.84 6.37 -0.72
N TYR A 35 9.23 6.69 -1.96
CA TYR A 35 10.63 6.70 -2.41
C TYR A 35 11.49 7.59 -1.49
N SER A 36 12.67 7.11 -1.12
CA SER A 36 13.62 7.78 -0.22
C SER A 36 13.15 8.02 1.22
N ASP A 37 11.98 7.55 1.59
CA ASP A 37 11.45 7.57 2.95
C ASP A 37 11.87 6.32 3.74
N LYS A 38 11.32 6.14 4.94
CA LYS A 38 11.61 5.01 5.82
C LYS A 38 10.40 4.67 6.72
N TYR A 39 10.49 3.57 7.42
CA TYR A 39 9.44 3.01 8.31
C TYR A 39 8.90 3.99 9.38
N THR A 40 9.63 5.06 9.74
CA THR A 40 9.20 6.08 10.69
C THR A 40 8.53 7.30 10.05
N SER A 41 8.52 7.39 8.72
CA SER A 41 8.08 8.61 8.02
C SER A 41 6.60 8.94 8.28
N TRP A 42 5.74 7.94 8.42
CA TRP A 42 4.33 8.12 8.76
C TRP A 42 4.05 8.50 10.21
N SER A 43 5.04 8.40 11.11
CA SER A 43 4.89 8.82 12.51
C SER A 43 4.94 10.33 12.71
N ARG A 44 5.11 11.11 11.64
CA ARG A 44 5.14 12.57 11.67
C ARG A 44 3.84 13.12 12.27
N GLU A 45 3.98 14.13 13.11
CA GLU A 45 2.87 14.89 13.73
C GLU A 45 1.86 14.03 14.51
N GLY A 46 2.15 12.75 14.75
CA GLY A 46 1.27 11.83 15.49
C GLY A 46 -0.10 11.58 14.84
N VAL A 47 -0.28 11.94 13.55
CA VAL A 47 -1.58 11.79 12.86
C VAL A 47 -2.03 10.33 12.83
N VAL A 48 -1.13 9.43 12.45
CA VAL A 48 -1.43 7.99 12.32
C VAL A 48 -1.74 7.37 13.68
N GLY A 49 -1.05 7.79 14.76
CA GLY A 49 -1.34 7.33 16.12
C GLY A 49 -2.77 7.67 16.55
N ARG A 50 -3.18 8.94 16.36
CA ARG A 50 -4.57 9.35 16.66
C ARG A 50 -5.61 8.60 15.84
N LEU A 51 -5.32 8.23 14.60
CA LEU A 51 -6.21 7.43 13.77
C LEU A 51 -6.26 5.97 14.23
N ALA A 52 -5.12 5.40 14.66
CA ALA A 52 -5.06 4.07 15.26
C ALA A 52 -5.96 3.98 16.50
N ASP A 53 -5.88 4.99 17.39
CA ASP A 53 -6.74 5.08 18.57
C ASP A 53 -8.22 5.25 18.21
N MET A 54 -8.53 6.15 17.28
CA MET A 54 -9.91 6.46 16.88
C MET A 54 -10.65 5.27 16.30
N TYR A 55 -9.94 4.43 15.52
CA TYR A 55 -10.55 3.29 14.81
C TYR A 55 -10.21 1.92 15.42
N ASN A 56 -9.45 1.90 16.51
CA ASN A 56 -8.95 0.65 17.13
C ASN A 56 -8.19 -0.25 16.12
N PHE A 57 -7.28 0.34 15.35
CA PHE A 57 -6.45 -0.39 14.39
C PHE A 57 -5.04 -0.61 14.92
N VAL A 58 -4.47 -1.77 14.65
CA VAL A 58 -3.02 -1.96 14.64
C VAL A 58 -2.49 -1.41 13.32
N VAL A 59 -1.50 -0.51 13.38
CA VAL A 59 -0.88 0.06 12.16
C VAL A 59 0.55 -0.41 12.05
N VAL A 60 0.89 -1.03 10.93
CA VAL A 60 2.19 -1.65 10.66
C VAL A 60 2.89 -0.88 9.54
N MET A 61 4.03 -0.30 9.84
CA MET A 61 4.80 0.55 8.92
C MET A 61 6.18 -0.08 8.68
N PRO A 62 6.33 -0.95 7.67
CA PRO A 62 7.63 -1.55 7.36
C PRO A 62 8.55 -0.56 6.65
N ASP A 63 9.86 -0.79 6.79
CA ASP A 63 10.82 -0.23 5.86
C ASP A 63 10.70 -0.93 4.51
N GLY A 64 10.39 -0.17 3.48
CA GLY A 64 10.27 -0.64 2.10
C GLY A 64 11.56 -0.46 1.28
N GLY A 65 12.67 -0.10 1.95
CA GLY A 65 13.90 0.29 1.27
C GLY A 65 13.78 1.63 0.53
N TYR A 66 14.90 2.15 0.09
CA TYR A 66 14.98 3.49 -0.51
C TYR A 66 14.16 3.63 -1.80
N ASP A 67 14.13 2.57 -2.64
CA ASP A 67 13.65 2.59 -4.01
C ASP A 67 13.12 1.23 -4.49
N SER A 68 12.60 0.40 -3.59
CA SER A 68 12.18 -0.96 -3.93
C SER A 68 10.95 -1.04 -4.82
N TRP A 69 10.11 -0.01 -4.82
CA TRP A 69 8.77 -0.02 -5.42
C TRP A 69 7.91 -1.19 -4.93
N TYR A 70 8.37 -1.82 -3.84
CA TYR A 70 7.77 -3.01 -3.24
C TYR A 70 7.70 -4.22 -4.18
N PHE A 71 8.62 -4.27 -5.16
CA PHE A 71 8.75 -5.43 -6.05
C PHE A 71 9.54 -6.58 -5.38
N ASP A 72 9.30 -7.77 -5.89
CA ASP A 72 10.30 -8.83 -5.91
C ASP A 72 11.16 -8.61 -7.15
N SER A 73 12.28 -7.94 -7.00
CA SER A 73 13.08 -7.48 -8.13
C SER A 73 13.67 -8.64 -8.93
N PRO A 74 13.47 -8.68 -10.26
CA PRO A 74 14.15 -9.64 -11.12
C PRO A 74 15.64 -9.29 -11.37
N VAL A 75 16.10 -8.10 -10.92
CA VAL A 75 17.45 -7.60 -11.12
C VAL A 75 18.30 -7.75 -9.85
N VAL A 76 17.73 -7.44 -8.68
CA VAL A 76 18.43 -7.43 -7.39
C VAL A 76 17.77 -8.44 -6.46
N LYS A 77 18.44 -9.57 -6.26
CA LYS A 77 17.88 -10.71 -5.50
C LYS A 77 17.54 -10.39 -4.04
N GLU A 78 18.23 -9.43 -3.45
CA GLU A 78 18.03 -8.95 -2.08
C GLU A 78 16.82 -8.02 -1.94
N TYR A 79 16.13 -7.70 -3.02
CA TYR A 79 14.91 -6.89 -3.05
C TYR A 79 13.70 -7.80 -3.31
N ARG A 80 13.16 -8.37 -2.21
CA ARG A 80 11.99 -9.26 -2.21
C ARG A 80 10.88 -8.67 -1.35
N TYR A 81 10.55 -7.40 -1.61
CA TYR A 81 9.64 -6.65 -0.75
C TYR A 81 8.17 -7.05 -0.92
N GLU A 82 7.77 -7.54 -2.10
CA GLU A 82 6.45 -8.14 -2.28
C GLU A 82 6.27 -9.35 -1.35
N THR A 83 7.18 -10.32 -1.42
CA THR A 83 7.17 -11.51 -0.56
C THR A 83 7.27 -11.13 0.92
N PHE A 84 8.17 -10.20 1.26
CA PHE A 84 8.33 -9.77 2.64
C PHE A 84 7.03 -9.20 3.22
N VAL A 85 6.41 -8.24 2.54
CA VAL A 85 5.21 -7.54 3.06
C VAL A 85 3.99 -8.45 3.07
N SER A 86 3.76 -9.23 2.00
CA SER A 86 2.55 -10.04 1.86
C SER A 86 2.55 -11.33 2.68
N GLN A 87 3.72 -11.87 3.01
CA GLN A 87 3.84 -13.18 3.65
C GLN A 87 4.59 -13.11 5.00
N GLU A 88 5.88 -12.70 4.99
CA GLU A 88 6.71 -12.75 6.17
C GLU A 88 6.26 -11.76 7.25
N LEU A 89 5.99 -10.51 6.85
CA LEU A 89 5.54 -9.46 7.77
C LEU A 89 4.14 -9.76 8.32
N VAL A 90 3.21 -10.21 7.48
CA VAL A 90 1.86 -10.59 7.92
C VAL A 90 1.93 -11.71 8.94
N SER A 91 2.70 -12.77 8.66
CA SER A 91 2.88 -13.89 9.59
C SER A 91 3.52 -13.47 10.91
N TYR A 92 4.51 -12.58 10.85
CA TYR A 92 5.16 -12.03 12.04
C TYR A 92 4.18 -11.21 12.89
N VAL A 93 3.43 -10.30 12.28
CA VAL A 93 2.44 -9.44 12.97
C VAL A 93 1.37 -10.29 13.63
N ASP A 94 0.83 -11.27 12.93
CA ASP A 94 -0.18 -12.20 13.45
C ASP A 94 0.34 -13.10 14.59
N SER A 95 1.65 -13.31 14.67
CA SER A 95 2.26 -14.07 15.76
C SER A 95 2.56 -13.23 17.00
N CYS A 96 2.82 -11.92 16.83
CA CYS A 96 3.25 -11.02 17.90
C CYS A 96 2.10 -10.21 18.50
N TYR A 97 1.02 -10.00 17.76
CA TYR A 97 -0.08 -9.13 18.16
C TYR A 97 -1.43 -9.83 18.02
N SER A 98 -2.39 -9.37 18.81
CA SER A 98 -3.78 -9.89 18.79
C SER A 98 -4.55 -9.32 17.61
N THR A 99 -4.32 -9.87 16.41
CA THR A 99 -4.89 -9.41 15.15
C THR A 99 -5.98 -10.33 14.63
N ILE A 100 -6.87 -9.80 13.79
CA ILE A 100 -7.82 -10.61 13.01
C ILE A 100 -7.02 -11.32 11.90
N LYS A 101 -6.79 -12.62 12.07
CA LYS A 101 -5.96 -13.46 11.16
C LYS A 101 -6.69 -13.89 9.89
N ASP A 102 -7.50 -13.00 9.34
CA ASP A 102 -8.28 -13.18 8.12
C ASP A 102 -8.07 -11.98 7.20
N ARG A 103 -8.17 -12.18 5.88
CA ARG A 103 -8.08 -11.08 4.93
C ARG A 103 -9.06 -9.94 5.22
N LYS A 104 -10.24 -10.27 5.78
CA LYS A 104 -11.29 -9.29 6.13
C LYS A 104 -10.85 -8.29 7.18
N GLY A 105 -9.85 -8.64 7.99
CA GLY A 105 -9.24 -7.76 8.99
C GLY A 105 -7.98 -7.04 8.50
N ARG A 106 -7.61 -7.11 7.20
CA ARG A 106 -6.36 -6.53 6.71
C ARG A 106 -6.58 -5.56 5.57
N ALA A 107 -6.06 -4.36 5.75
CA ALA A 107 -5.93 -3.34 4.71
C ALA A 107 -4.45 -3.03 4.44
N ILE A 108 -4.15 -2.62 3.22
CA ILE A 108 -2.83 -2.12 2.84
C ILE A 108 -2.98 -0.80 2.08
N THR A 109 -2.20 0.20 2.45
CA THR A 109 -2.17 1.50 1.80
C THR A 109 -0.80 2.14 1.89
N GLY A 110 -0.61 3.26 1.22
CA GLY A 110 0.64 4.01 1.27
C GLY A 110 0.63 5.24 0.38
N LEU A 111 1.73 5.97 0.41
CA LEU A 111 1.93 7.15 -0.43
C LEU A 111 2.94 6.91 -1.54
N SER A 112 2.73 7.52 -2.71
CA SER A 112 3.72 7.54 -3.80
C SER A 112 4.18 6.13 -4.22
N MET A 113 5.47 5.78 -4.05
CA MET A 113 5.99 4.42 -4.20
C MET A 113 5.21 3.42 -3.33
N GLY A 114 4.85 3.79 -2.10
CA GLY A 114 4.04 2.96 -1.21
C GLY A 114 2.58 2.82 -1.67
N GLY A 115 2.02 3.83 -2.32
CA GLY A 115 0.69 3.75 -2.94
C GLY A 115 0.67 2.79 -4.14
N HIS A 116 1.75 2.80 -4.95
CA HIS A 116 2.01 1.78 -5.96
C HIS A 116 2.10 0.39 -5.31
N GLY A 117 2.98 0.25 -4.30
CA GLY A 117 3.23 -1.02 -3.62
C GLY A 117 1.98 -1.62 -2.98
N ALA A 118 1.12 -0.78 -2.39
CA ALA A 118 -0.12 -1.23 -1.77
C ALA A 118 -1.08 -1.85 -2.81
N PHE A 119 -1.27 -1.21 -3.95
CA PHE A 119 -2.09 -1.76 -5.04
C PHE A 119 -1.46 -2.99 -5.66
N TYR A 120 -0.15 -2.93 -5.96
CA TYR A 120 0.62 -4.03 -6.54
C TYR A 120 0.52 -5.29 -5.69
N ILE A 121 0.78 -5.18 -4.39
CA ILE A 121 0.72 -6.31 -3.45
C ILE A 121 -0.73 -6.80 -3.27
N ALA A 122 -1.68 -5.90 -3.03
CA ALA A 122 -3.06 -6.32 -2.76
C ALA A 122 -3.72 -7.02 -3.94
N MET A 123 -3.48 -6.58 -5.17
CA MET A 123 -4.02 -7.22 -6.37
C MET A 123 -3.48 -8.64 -6.57
N LYS A 124 -2.23 -8.88 -6.21
CA LYS A 124 -1.58 -10.20 -6.31
C LYS A 124 -1.89 -11.12 -5.12
N HIS A 125 -2.22 -10.55 -3.96
CA HIS A 125 -2.42 -11.26 -2.71
C HIS A 125 -3.81 -10.97 -2.10
N GLN A 126 -4.86 -11.20 -2.91
CA GLN A 126 -6.25 -10.97 -2.51
C GLN A 126 -6.73 -11.94 -1.43
N ASP A 127 -6.06 -13.04 -1.22
CA ASP A 127 -6.24 -13.98 -0.10
C ASP A 127 -5.72 -13.42 1.23
N THR A 128 -4.81 -12.47 1.18
CA THR A 128 -4.18 -11.84 2.36
C THR A 128 -4.85 -10.53 2.75
N PHE A 129 -5.23 -9.70 1.77
CA PHE A 129 -5.83 -8.37 1.98
C PHE A 129 -7.24 -8.29 1.39
N SER A 130 -8.15 -7.59 2.08
CA SER A 130 -9.51 -7.31 1.57
C SER A 130 -9.71 -5.86 1.17
N CYS A 131 -8.84 -4.96 1.64
CA CYS A 131 -8.93 -3.53 1.38
C CYS A 131 -7.58 -3.00 0.91
N MET A 132 -7.59 -2.21 -0.15
CA MET A 132 -6.39 -1.51 -0.64
C MET A 132 -6.63 -0.01 -0.80
N GLY A 133 -5.58 0.76 -0.51
CA GLY A 133 -5.60 2.21 -0.64
C GLY A 133 -4.35 2.75 -1.31
N SER A 134 -4.43 4.01 -1.80
CA SER A 134 -3.28 4.72 -2.37
C SER A 134 -3.45 6.23 -2.23
N LEU A 135 -2.40 6.91 -1.76
CA LEU A 135 -2.28 8.36 -1.79
C LEU A 135 -1.22 8.74 -2.80
N SER A 136 -1.61 9.44 -3.86
CA SER A 136 -0.66 9.88 -4.90
C SER A 136 0.21 8.75 -5.44
N GLY A 137 -0.34 7.55 -5.63
CA GLY A 137 0.43 6.37 -6.05
C GLY A 137 0.91 6.44 -7.49
N GLY A 138 2.07 5.87 -7.78
CA GLY A 138 2.58 5.68 -9.14
C GLY A 138 1.86 4.52 -9.84
N LEU A 139 0.55 4.66 -10.10
CA LEU A 139 -0.29 3.56 -10.60
C LEU A 139 -0.03 3.17 -12.07
N ASP A 140 0.68 4.03 -12.82
CA ASP A 140 1.34 3.70 -14.07
C ASP A 140 2.77 4.22 -14.05
N ILE A 141 3.74 3.32 -14.03
CA ILE A 141 5.18 3.67 -13.93
C ILE A 141 5.85 3.87 -15.29
N ARG A 142 5.22 3.46 -16.37
CA ARG A 142 5.80 3.48 -17.74
C ARG A 142 6.14 4.88 -18.26
N PRO A 143 5.43 5.96 -17.92
CA PRO A 143 5.84 7.31 -18.28
C PRO A 143 7.13 7.80 -17.61
N PHE A 144 7.65 7.05 -16.62
CA PHE A 144 8.71 7.47 -15.71
C PHE A 144 9.95 6.57 -15.77
N THR A 145 10.29 6.03 -16.95
CA THR A 145 11.36 5.01 -17.14
C THR A 145 12.74 5.43 -16.62
N LYS A 146 13.00 6.75 -16.51
CA LYS A 146 14.28 7.32 -16.03
C LYS A 146 14.20 7.91 -14.62
N LYS A 147 13.10 7.65 -13.89
CA LYS A 147 12.87 8.24 -12.57
C LYS A 147 12.94 7.18 -11.46
N TRP A 148 13.28 7.65 -10.26
CA TRP A 148 13.16 6.91 -8.99
C TRP A 148 13.75 5.49 -9.01
N ASN A 149 14.79 5.30 -9.80
CA ASN A 149 15.53 4.04 -9.95
C ASN A 149 14.65 2.80 -10.24
N ILE A 150 13.49 2.98 -10.89
CA ILE A 150 12.61 1.86 -11.27
C ILE A 150 13.37 0.88 -12.17
N ALA A 151 14.15 1.41 -13.13
CA ALA A 151 15.01 0.61 -14.01
C ALA A 151 16.05 -0.23 -13.23
N GLY A 152 16.52 0.25 -12.08
CA GLY A 152 17.40 -0.51 -11.20
C GLY A 152 16.71 -1.72 -10.56
N ARG A 153 15.38 -1.77 -10.55
CA ARG A 153 14.58 -2.86 -9.99
C ARG A 153 13.99 -3.79 -11.04
N LEU A 154 13.62 -3.28 -12.21
CA LEU A 154 12.98 -4.03 -13.29
C LEU A 154 13.91 -4.31 -14.49
N GLY A 155 15.03 -3.61 -14.60
CA GLY A 155 15.84 -3.49 -15.82
C GLY A 155 15.41 -2.29 -16.66
N ALA A 156 16.25 -1.86 -17.59
CA ALA A 156 15.92 -0.75 -18.49
C ALA A 156 14.67 -1.08 -19.32
N TYR A 157 13.76 -0.11 -19.49
CA TYR A 157 12.51 -0.31 -20.22
C TYR A 157 12.76 -0.78 -21.67
N GLU A 158 13.76 -0.20 -22.32
CA GLU A 158 14.13 -0.51 -23.69
C GLU A 158 14.61 -1.96 -23.89
N GLN A 159 15.11 -2.60 -22.83
CA GLN A 159 15.60 -3.98 -22.83
C GLN A 159 14.61 -5.00 -22.31
N TYR A 160 13.75 -4.58 -21.37
CA TYR A 160 12.82 -5.45 -20.65
C TYR A 160 11.42 -4.84 -20.53
N PRO A 161 10.79 -4.42 -21.66
CA PRO A 161 9.48 -3.76 -21.62
C PRO A 161 8.41 -4.65 -20.98
N GLU A 162 8.47 -5.96 -21.15
CA GLU A 162 7.53 -6.93 -20.56
C GLU A 162 7.53 -6.87 -19.03
N ARG A 163 8.69 -6.68 -18.38
CA ARG A 163 8.77 -6.55 -16.92
C ARG A 163 8.05 -5.31 -16.42
N TRP A 164 8.09 -4.21 -17.18
CA TRP A 164 7.39 -2.98 -16.85
C TRP A 164 5.88 -3.12 -17.06
N GLU A 165 5.47 -3.77 -18.14
CA GLU A 165 4.06 -4.03 -18.40
C GLU A 165 3.44 -4.94 -17.32
N GLU A 166 4.13 -6.01 -16.93
CA GLU A 166 3.69 -6.96 -15.91
C GLU A 166 3.66 -6.37 -14.49
N ASN A 167 4.53 -5.40 -14.19
CA ASN A 167 4.65 -4.80 -12.86
C ASN A 167 4.04 -3.39 -12.76
N THR A 168 3.31 -2.94 -13.78
CA THR A 168 2.58 -1.68 -13.77
C THR A 168 1.15 -1.90 -13.29
N VAL A 169 0.79 -1.27 -12.18
CA VAL A 169 -0.49 -1.49 -11.47
C VAL A 169 -1.71 -1.35 -12.39
N ILE A 170 -1.77 -0.33 -13.23
CA ILE A 170 -2.91 -0.13 -14.14
C ILE A 170 -3.11 -1.31 -15.11
N ASN A 171 -2.08 -2.08 -15.41
CA ASN A 171 -2.19 -3.26 -16.27
C ASN A 171 -2.66 -4.51 -15.50
N MET A 172 -2.65 -4.47 -14.18
CA MET A 172 -2.98 -5.61 -13.32
C MET A 172 -4.47 -5.69 -12.98
N THR A 173 -5.30 -4.76 -13.47
CA THR A 173 -6.74 -4.74 -13.17
C THR A 173 -7.48 -6.01 -13.61
N HIS A 174 -6.92 -6.78 -14.54
CA HIS A 174 -7.42 -8.11 -14.94
C HIS A 174 -7.41 -9.15 -13.77
N LEU A 175 -6.67 -8.90 -12.71
CA LEU A 175 -6.69 -9.73 -11.49
C LEU A 175 -7.90 -9.45 -10.61
N LEU A 176 -8.60 -8.32 -10.81
CA LEU A 176 -9.76 -7.92 -10.03
C LEU A 176 -11.05 -8.46 -10.66
N THR A 177 -11.96 -8.88 -9.80
CA THR A 177 -13.36 -9.09 -10.17
C THR A 177 -14.23 -8.13 -9.36
N PRO A 178 -15.41 -7.71 -9.86
CA PRO A 178 -16.27 -6.80 -9.12
C PRO A 178 -16.56 -7.31 -7.70
N GLY A 179 -16.19 -6.50 -6.69
CA GLY A 179 -16.39 -6.83 -5.28
C GLY A 179 -15.31 -7.74 -4.65
N SER A 180 -14.29 -8.19 -5.38
CA SER A 180 -13.19 -8.98 -4.79
C SER A 180 -12.35 -8.20 -3.78
N MET A 181 -12.24 -6.88 -3.98
CA MET A 181 -11.47 -5.96 -3.14
C MET A 181 -12.29 -4.70 -2.83
N ASN A 182 -12.08 -4.12 -1.65
CA ASN A 182 -12.51 -2.76 -1.34
C ASN A 182 -11.36 -1.80 -1.71
N ILE A 183 -11.64 -0.84 -2.56
CA ILE A 183 -10.62 0.00 -3.22
C ILE A 183 -10.88 1.46 -2.94
N VAL A 184 -9.88 2.16 -2.39
CA VAL A 184 -9.91 3.62 -2.23
C VAL A 184 -8.59 4.24 -2.64
N PHE A 185 -8.63 5.29 -3.43
CA PHE A 185 -7.40 6.03 -3.75
C PHE A 185 -7.66 7.50 -4.00
N GLU A 186 -6.61 8.28 -3.94
CA GLU A 186 -6.70 9.71 -4.13
C GLU A 186 -5.42 10.31 -4.69
N CYS A 187 -5.55 11.47 -5.35
CA CYS A 187 -4.42 12.24 -5.82
C CYS A 187 -4.73 13.73 -5.82
N GLY A 188 -3.73 14.54 -5.49
CA GLY A 188 -3.84 16.00 -5.57
C GLY A 188 -3.84 16.49 -7.01
N THR A 189 -4.62 17.54 -7.30
CA THR A 189 -4.70 18.11 -8.67
C THR A 189 -3.39 18.72 -9.18
N GLY A 190 -2.47 19.09 -8.27
CA GLY A 190 -1.13 19.60 -8.60
C GLY A 190 -0.03 18.53 -8.48
N ASP A 191 -0.38 17.26 -8.36
CA ASP A 191 0.56 16.15 -8.23
C ASP A 191 1.02 15.66 -9.62
N PHE A 192 2.30 15.32 -9.76
CA PHE A 192 2.81 14.79 -11.02
C PHE A 192 2.26 13.38 -11.37
N PHE A 193 1.73 12.65 -10.38
CA PHE A 193 1.00 11.40 -10.61
C PHE A 193 -0.51 11.60 -10.85
N TYR A 194 -1.01 12.83 -10.87
CA TYR A 194 -2.44 13.10 -11.05
C TYR A 194 -3.01 12.39 -12.29
N LYS A 195 -2.35 12.54 -13.45
CA LYS A 195 -2.85 11.96 -14.70
C LYS A 195 -2.91 10.43 -14.65
N VAL A 196 -1.92 9.75 -14.08
CA VAL A 196 -1.90 8.28 -14.02
C VAL A 196 -2.95 7.75 -13.03
N ASN A 197 -3.30 8.53 -12.00
CA ASN A 197 -4.40 8.21 -11.10
C ASN A 197 -5.77 8.40 -11.76
N CYS A 198 -5.97 9.47 -12.57
CA CYS A 198 -7.17 9.63 -13.39
C CYS A 198 -7.33 8.46 -14.37
N ASN A 199 -6.26 8.06 -15.05
CA ASN A 199 -6.29 6.94 -15.99
C ASN A 199 -6.69 5.62 -15.30
N MET A 200 -6.22 5.40 -14.07
CA MET A 200 -6.60 4.22 -13.28
C MET A 200 -8.09 4.26 -12.92
N HIS A 201 -8.60 5.42 -12.49
CA HIS A 201 -10.02 5.63 -12.22
C HIS A 201 -10.88 5.31 -13.45
N ASP A 202 -10.55 5.91 -14.59
CA ASP A 202 -11.27 5.70 -15.84
C ASP A 202 -11.27 4.22 -16.25
N LYS A 203 -10.15 3.54 -16.06
CA LYS A 203 -10.02 2.11 -16.37
C LYS A 203 -10.89 1.25 -15.47
N LEU A 204 -10.86 1.47 -14.15
CA LEU A 204 -11.70 0.73 -13.21
C LEU A 204 -13.19 0.95 -13.48
N LEU A 205 -13.61 2.18 -13.82
CA LEU A 205 -14.98 2.47 -14.24
C LEU A 205 -15.37 1.68 -15.50
N LYS A 206 -14.51 1.68 -16.51
CA LYS A 206 -14.74 0.95 -17.76
C LYS A 206 -14.86 -0.56 -17.55
N GLU A 207 -14.12 -1.11 -16.60
CA GLU A 207 -14.10 -2.53 -16.26
C GLU A 207 -15.19 -2.91 -15.23
N GLY A 208 -15.99 -1.93 -14.77
CA GLY A 208 -17.06 -2.15 -13.80
C GLY A 208 -16.55 -2.54 -12.42
N ILE A 209 -15.32 -2.19 -12.05
CA ILE A 209 -14.73 -2.46 -10.73
C ILE A 209 -15.12 -1.34 -9.76
N PRO A 210 -15.91 -1.63 -8.71
CA PRO A 210 -16.30 -0.65 -7.70
C PRO A 210 -15.09 -0.11 -6.94
N HIS A 211 -15.00 1.22 -6.80
CA HIS A 211 -13.94 1.89 -6.07
C HIS A 211 -14.34 3.31 -5.68
N ASP A 212 -13.67 3.85 -4.65
CA ASP A 212 -13.76 5.26 -4.29
C ASP A 212 -12.51 5.98 -4.79
N TYR A 213 -12.71 7.06 -5.55
CA TYR A 213 -11.63 7.93 -6.01
C TYR A 213 -11.86 9.37 -5.59
N TYR A 214 -10.90 9.96 -4.89
CA TYR A 214 -10.98 11.33 -4.42
C TYR A 214 -9.93 12.21 -5.10
N VAL A 215 -10.36 13.39 -5.52
CA VAL A 215 -9.50 14.42 -6.08
C VAL A 215 -9.63 15.68 -5.22
N ARG A 216 -8.49 16.21 -4.77
CA ARG A 216 -8.45 17.41 -3.92
C ARG A 216 -7.32 18.34 -4.37
N PRO A 217 -7.45 19.66 -4.10
CA PRO A 217 -6.34 20.60 -4.29
C PRO A 217 -5.13 20.19 -3.45
N GLY A 218 -3.95 20.15 -4.06
CA GLY A 218 -2.66 19.82 -3.43
C GLY A 218 -1.71 19.15 -4.40
N GLY A 219 -0.47 18.96 -3.96
CA GLY A 219 0.61 18.35 -4.72
C GLY A 219 1.23 17.17 -3.99
N HIS A 220 2.34 16.66 -4.52
CA HIS A 220 3.07 15.51 -4.01
C HIS A 220 3.85 15.88 -2.74
N SER A 221 3.21 15.87 -1.58
CA SER A 221 3.82 16.36 -0.33
C SER A 221 3.25 15.71 0.93
N TRP A 222 4.08 15.69 1.98
CA TRP A 222 3.67 15.20 3.29
C TRP A 222 2.47 15.97 3.85
N THR A 223 2.38 17.28 3.66
CA THR A 223 1.22 18.08 4.06
C THR A 223 -0.07 17.56 3.43
N TYR A 224 -0.03 17.17 2.16
CA TYR A 224 -1.18 16.57 1.48
C TYR A 224 -1.53 15.21 2.08
N TRP A 225 -0.58 14.33 2.24
CA TRP A 225 -0.79 12.96 2.69
C TRP A 225 -1.25 12.88 4.14
N LEU A 226 -0.64 13.64 5.07
CA LEU A 226 -1.06 13.69 6.47
C LEU A 226 -2.48 14.27 6.64
N ARG A 227 -2.86 15.24 5.81
CA ARG A 227 -4.20 15.78 5.81
C ARG A 227 -5.26 14.77 5.35
N ASN A 228 -4.91 13.89 4.41
CA ASN A 228 -5.88 13.09 3.67
C ASN A 228 -5.93 11.62 4.11
N ILE A 229 -4.90 11.06 4.75
CA ILE A 229 -4.87 9.65 5.19
C ILE A 229 -6.08 9.26 6.05
N LYS A 230 -6.66 10.20 6.78
CA LYS A 230 -7.86 9.98 7.61
C LYS A 230 -9.06 9.46 6.83
N TYR A 231 -9.20 9.83 5.55
CA TYR A 231 -10.30 9.36 4.70
C TYR A 231 -10.15 7.89 4.34
N GLN A 232 -8.92 7.41 4.20
CA GLN A 232 -8.68 5.99 3.98
C GLN A 232 -8.89 5.17 5.25
N PHE A 233 -8.49 5.68 6.42
CA PHE A 233 -8.80 5.02 7.70
C PHE A 233 -10.31 4.91 7.95
N MET A 234 -11.07 5.97 7.66
CA MET A 234 -12.52 5.94 7.70
C MET A 234 -13.10 4.88 6.76
N TYR A 235 -12.64 4.86 5.51
CA TYR A 235 -13.04 3.87 4.52
C TYR A 235 -12.75 2.42 4.97
N PHE A 236 -11.57 2.17 5.54
CA PHE A 236 -11.20 0.86 6.05
C PHE A 236 -12.06 0.46 7.26
N SER A 237 -12.39 1.42 8.14
CA SER A 237 -13.32 1.16 9.23
C SER A 237 -14.68 0.68 8.73
N ASP A 238 -15.21 1.34 7.71
CA ASP A 238 -16.46 0.91 7.10
C ASP A 238 -16.35 -0.48 6.48
N CYS A 239 -15.22 -0.78 5.83
CA CYS A 239 -14.96 -2.10 5.23
C CYS A 239 -14.87 -3.21 6.28
N PHE A 240 -14.15 -2.99 7.38
CA PHE A 240 -13.98 -3.98 8.44
C PHE A 240 -15.27 -4.23 9.24
N ASN A 241 -16.14 -3.22 9.33
CA ASN A 241 -17.42 -3.30 10.04
C ASN A 241 -18.59 -3.79 9.17
N LYS A 242 -18.38 -4.00 7.87
CA LYS A 242 -19.43 -4.57 7.00
C LYS A 242 -19.81 -5.95 7.52
N LYS A 243 -20.99 -6.06 8.16
CA LYS A 243 -21.58 -7.37 8.43
C LYS A 243 -21.77 -8.06 7.10
N THR A 244 -21.19 -9.24 6.94
CA THR A 244 -21.47 -10.13 5.79
C THR A 244 -22.97 -10.36 5.76
N LYS A 245 -23.67 -9.81 4.76
CA LYS A 245 -25.07 -10.08 4.51
C LYS A 245 -25.23 -11.48 3.96
#